data_d7ce4ba30e9696c6987878d49476a218
#
_entry.id   d7ce4ba30e9696c6987878d49476a218
#
_cell.length_a   1.000
_cell.length_b   1.000
_cell.length_c   1.000
_cell.angle_alpha   90.00
_cell.angle_beta   90.00
_cell.angle_gamma   90.00
#
_symmetry.space_group_name_H-M   'P 1'
#
loop_
_entity.id
_entity.type
_entity.pdbx_description
1 polymer ?
#
loop_
_entity_poly.entity_id
_entity_poly.type
_entity_poly.pdbx_seq_one_letter_code
_entity_poly.pdbx_strand_id
1 'polypeptide(L)'
;MCWSPIAVPQQPTDFVEGIITPGGNGDVATQVGIGIHIYAANRSMADRFFYNTDGEMLIVPQQGRAHFVTELGIIAVAPGEVAVIPRGLRFRVALPDGPSRGYMCENYGAMFRLPELGPLGSNGLANPRDFLSPVAFYEDADQRSFLIAKFQGNLWAAEMDHSPLNVVAWHGNLTPYKYDLARFMVIGTVSFDHPDPSIYTVLTAPSDLPGVANVDFVIVPAEMARWRGHVPTPWFHGNTMAEFMGILQGVYDAKAEGFLPGGASPNISPIRFSDHSRCVASAAPRHTNLLLKDKRTI
;
A
#
# COMPACT_ATOMS: atom_id res chain seq x y z
N MET A 1 -16.91 -6.79 7.21
CA MET A 1 -16.43 -6.59 8.61
C MET A 1 -15.54 -5.36 8.59
N CYS A 2 -15.65 -4.43 9.56
CA CYS A 2 -14.78 -3.25 9.60
C CYS A 2 -14.05 -3.23 10.93
N TRP A 3 -12.81 -2.76 10.93
CA TRP A 3 -11.99 -2.61 12.14
C TRP A 3 -11.72 -1.14 12.42
N SER A 4 -11.75 -0.81 13.68
CA SER A 4 -11.21 0.47 14.16
C SER A 4 -9.70 0.52 13.96
N PRO A 5 -9.10 1.72 13.89
CA PRO A 5 -7.65 1.87 13.82
C PRO A 5 -6.94 1.11 14.92
N ILE A 6 -5.87 0.40 14.57
CA ILE A 6 -5.00 -0.24 15.55
C ILE A 6 -4.28 0.85 16.34
N ALA A 7 -4.32 0.77 17.67
CA ALA A 7 -3.62 1.72 18.52
C ALA A 7 -2.09 1.59 18.35
N VAL A 8 -1.39 2.71 18.42
CA VAL A 8 0.07 2.70 18.50
C VAL A 8 0.48 2.00 19.81
N PRO A 9 1.43 1.05 19.77
CA PRO A 9 1.90 0.35 20.97
C PRO A 9 2.39 1.30 22.06
N GLN A 10 2.17 0.95 23.33
CA GLN A 10 2.72 1.68 24.46
C GLN A 10 4.19 1.30 24.73
N GLN A 11 4.55 0.06 24.48
CA GLN A 11 5.92 -0.43 24.59
C GLN A 11 6.75 -0.01 23.36
N PRO A 12 8.06 0.19 23.50
CA PRO A 12 8.93 0.47 22.36
C PRO A 12 8.83 -0.65 21.32
N THR A 13 8.30 -0.31 20.16
CA THR A 13 8.01 -1.24 19.07
C THR A 13 8.54 -0.65 17.76
N ASP A 14 9.43 -1.36 17.10
CA ASP A 14 9.92 -0.93 15.78
C ASP A 14 9.00 -1.40 14.63
N PHE A 15 9.38 -1.04 13.42
CA PHE A 15 8.57 -1.32 12.23
C PHE A 15 8.29 -2.82 12.05
N VAL A 16 9.29 -3.69 12.22
CA VAL A 16 9.15 -5.14 12.02
C VAL A 16 8.31 -5.76 13.13
N GLU A 17 8.55 -5.35 14.38
CA GLU A 17 7.79 -5.81 15.55
C GLU A 17 6.33 -5.35 15.51
N GLY A 18 6.08 -4.20 14.89
CA GLY A 18 4.75 -3.59 14.79
C GLY A 18 3.90 -4.10 13.63
N ILE A 19 4.38 -5.06 12.83
CA ILE A 19 3.62 -5.64 11.72
C ILE A 19 2.59 -6.64 12.23
N ILE A 20 1.34 -6.43 11.86
CA ILE A 20 0.22 -7.33 12.12
C ILE A 20 -0.37 -7.75 10.78
N THR A 21 -0.59 -9.05 10.61
CA THR A 21 -1.14 -9.62 9.36
C THR A 21 -2.61 -9.99 9.55
N PRO A 22 -3.56 -9.12 9.16
CA PRO A 22 -4.98 -9.43 9.27
C PRO A 22 -5.47 -10.46 8.25
N GLY A 23 -4.76 -10.65 7.15
CA GLY A 23 -5.16 -11.60 6.13
C GLY A 23 -4.23 -11.62 4.92
N GLY A 24 -4.56 -12.47 3.99
CA GLY A 24 -3.86 -12.65 2.73
C GLY A 24 -4.43 -13.81 1.97
N ASN A 25 -3.88 -14.06 0.80
CA ASN A 25 -4.20 -15.25 0.01
C ASN A 25 -2.96 -15.69 -0.77
N GLY A 26 -3.04 -16.89 -1.34
CA GLY A 26 -1.94 -17.46 -2.11
C GLY A 26 -0.87 -18.09 -1.24
N ASP A 27 0.30 -18.26 -1.83
CA ASP A 27 1.41 -18.98 -1.24
C ASP A 27 2.74 -18.34 -1.66
N VAL A 28 3.55 -18.03 -0.68
CA VAL A 28 4.89 -17.45 -0.84
C VAL A 28 5.79 -18.35 -1.68
N ALA A 29 5.74 -19.68 -1.47
CA ALA A 29 6.59 -20.63 -2.16
C ALA A 29 6.26 -20.74 -3.66
N THR A 30 5.00 -20.56 -4.02
CA THR A 30 4.54 -20.52 -5.42
C THR A 30 4.62 -19.14 -6.04
N GLN A 31 5.00 -18.12 -5.26
CA GLN A 31 5.08 -16.73 -5.69
C GLN A 31 3.78 -16.19 -6.28
N VAL A 32 2.68 -16.50 -5.60
CA VAL A 32 1.34 -16.13 -6.02
C VAL A 32 0.53 -15.59 -4.85
N GLY A 33 -0.22 -14.52 -5.08
CA GLY A 33 -1.09 -13.91 -4.07
C GLY A 33 -0.42 -12.79 -3.31
N ILE A 34 -1.01 -12.41 -2.18
CA ILE A 34 -0.62 -11.27 -1.36
C ILE A 34 -0.77 -11.53 0.13
N GLY A 35 0.04 -10.82 0.92
CA GLY A 35 -0.19 -10.59 2.33
C GLY A 35 -0.66 -9.16 2.59
N ILE A 36 -1.69 -9.00 3.41
CA ILE A 36 -2.14 -7.69 3.87
C ILE A 36 -1.68 -7.51 5.29
N HIS A 37 -1.02 -6.39 5.54
CA HIS A 37 -0.49 -6.04 6.85
C HIS A 37 -0.88 -4.63 7.26
N ILE A 38 -0.91 -4.41 8.57
CA ILE A 38 -0.97 -3.09 9.17
C ILE A 38 0.28 -2.99 10.05
N TYR A 39 1.00 -1.89 9.96
CA TYR A 39 2.10 -1.64 10.89
C TYR A 39 1.76 -0.52 11.85
N ALA A 40 2.24 -0.62 13.08
CA ALA A 40 2.18 0.44 14.08
C ALA A 40 3.48 0.42 14.89
N ALA A 41 4.29 1.46 14.74
CA ALA A 41 5.61 1.56 15.33
C ALA A 41 5.78 2.90 16.06
N ASN A 42 6.51 2.88 17.17
CA ASN A 42 6.81 4.09 17.96
C ASN A 42 8.32 4.26 18.23
N ARG A 43 9.14 3.36 17.68
CA ARG A 43 10.61 3.37 17.82
C ARG A 43 11.26 3.19 16.46
N SER A 44 12.27 4.01 16.17
CA SER A 44 13.12 3.80 14.99
C SER A 44 13.96 2.53 15.15
N MET A 45 14.23 1.86 14.03
CA MET A 45 15.24 0.79 13.95
C MET A 45 16.63 1.42 13.98
N ALA A 46 17.45 1.10 14.99
CA ALA A 46 18.79 1.66 15.15
C ALA A 46 19.87 0.72 14.60
N ASP A 47 19.96 -0.47 15.18
CA ASP A 47 20.93 -1.52 14.89
C ASP A 47 20.31 -2.74 14.18
N ARG A 48 19.04 -2.64 13.85
CA ARG A 48 18.25 -3.68 13.17
C ARG A 48 17.94 -3.26 11.74
N PHE A 49 18.14 -4.18 10.84
CA PHE A 49 17.85 -4.03 9.41
C PHE A 49 16.93 -5.15 8.97
N PHE A 50 16.16 -4.91 7.95
CA PHE A 50 15.18 -5.87 7.45
C PHE A 50 15.24 -5.98 5.94
N TYR A 51 14.99 -7.15 5.41
CA TYR A 51 14.66 -7.37 4.00
C TYR A 51 13.63 -8.49 3.86
N ASN A 52 12.81 -8.37 2.84
CA ASN A 52 11.75 -9.32 2.55
C ASN A 52 12.12 -10.10 1.29
N THR A 53 12.30 -11.42 1.41
CA THR A 53 12.57 -12.29 0.26
C THR A 53 11.29 -12.91 -0.30
N ASP A 54 10.19 -12.82 0.43
CA ASP A 54 8.92 -13.42 0.05
C ASP A 54 8.19 -12.57 -0.98
N GLY A 55 8.23 -11.25 -0.81
CA GLY A 55 7.47 -10.35 -1.66
C GLY A 55 8.03 -8.94 -1.72
N GLU A 56 7.56 -8.21 -2.69
CA GLU A 56 7.67 -6.76 -2.80
C GLU A 56 6.69 -6.11 -1.83
N MET A 57 7.06 -5.01 -1.21
CA MET A 57 6.23 -4.33 -0.21
C MET A 57 5.74 -2.99 -0.74
N LEU A 58 4.40 -2.84 -0.85
CA LEU A 58 3.76 -1.56 -1.07
C LEU A 58 3.30 -1.03 0.29
N ILE A 59 3.78 0.15 0.67
CA ILE A 59 3.61 0.72 2.03
C ILE A 59 2.94 2.09 1.93
N VAL A 60 1.87 2.27 2.71
CA VAL A 60 1.09 3.50 2.73
C VAL A 60 0.99 3.99 4.18
N PRO A 61 1.82 4.95 4.60
CA PRO A 61 1.66 5.59 5.90
C PRO A 61 0.31 6.29 6.01
N GLN A 62 -0.40 6.05 7.09
CA GLN A 62 -1.65 6.74 7.42
C GLN A 62 -1.41 7.82 8.47
N GLN A 63 -0.46 7.59 9.39
CA GLN A 63 -0.08 8.51 10.46
C GLN A 63 1.44 8.50 10.61
N GLY A 64 2.05 9.68 10.76
CA GLY A 64 3.49 9.84 10.94
C GLY A 64 4.28 9.50 9.68
N ARG A 65 5.42 10.18 9.48
CA ARG A 65 6.34 9.87 8.38
C ARG A 65 7.21 8.67 8.73
N ALA A 66 7.56 7.87 7.72
CA ALA A 66 8.54 6.81 7.81
C ALA A 66 9.68 7.07 6.82
N HIS A 67 10.92 7.03 7.28
CA HIS A 67 12.10 7.11 6.43
C HIS A 67 12.67 5.70 6.27
N PHE A 68 12.59 5.16 5.06
CA PHE A 68 13.21 3.90 4.70
C PHE A 68 14.64 4.19 4.24
N VAL A 69 15.61 3.87 5.10
CA VAL A 69 17.04 3.99 4.81
C VAL A 69 17.45 2.67 4.17
N THR A 70 17.55 2.65 2.85
CA THR A 70 17.82 1.45 2.06
C THR A 70 19.25 1.39 1.55
N GLU A 71 19.71 0.25 1.09
CA GLU A 71 21.01 0.08 0.45
C GLU A 71 21.14 0.83 -0.90
N LEU A 72 20.02 1.33 -1.46
CA LEU A 72 20.01 2.13 -2.69
C LEU A 72 19.73 3.62 -2.46
N GLY A 73 19.49 4.02 -1.22
CA GLY A 73 19.22 5.41 -0.85
C GLY A 73 18.11 5.55 0.16
N ILE A 74 17.84 6.79 0.57
CA ILE A 74 16.84 7.12 1.58
C ILE A 74 15.57 7.59 0.91
N ILE A 75 14.45 6.93 1.23
CA ILE A 75 13.13 7.33 0.77
C ILE A 75 12.27 7.74 1.98
N ALA A 76 11.91 9.01 2.04
CA ALA A 76 11.02 9.56 3.06
C ALA A 76 9.58 9.49 2.55
N VAL A 77 8.70 8.83 3.31
CA VAL A 77 7.29 8.60 2.93
C VAL A 77 6.39 9.22 3.99
N ALA A 78 5.56 10.16 3.56
CA ALA A 78 4.59 10.86 4.39
C ALA A 78 3.18 10.25 4.25
N PRO A 79 2.26 10.51 5.20
CA PRO A 79 0.84 10.24 4.98
C PRO A 79 0.34 10.91 3.69
N GLY A 80 -0.38 10.15 2.86
CA GLY A 80 -0.80 10.58 1.52
C GLY A 80 0.18 10.21 0.40
N GLU A 81 1.29 9.57 0.72
CA GLU A 81 2.20 8.97 -0.25
C GLU A 81 2.16 7.43 -0.16
N VAL A 82 2.52 6.77 -1.25
CA VAL A 82 2.76 5.33 -1.30
C VAL A 82 4.21 5.09 -1.66
N ALA A 83 4.84 4.10 -1.03
CA ALA A 83 6.15 3.62 -1.41
C ALA A 83 6.11 2.14 -1.77
N VAL A 84 6.96 1.75 -2.70
CA VAL A 84 7.22 0.35 -3.05
C VAL A 84 8.68 0.03 -2.79
N ILE A 85 8.91 -0.99 -1.99
CA ILE A 85 10.25 -1.53 -1.70
C ILE A 85 10.36 -2.91 -2.35
N PRO A 86 11.25 -3.05 -3.33
CA PRO A 86 11.45 -4.30 -4.04
C PRO A 86 11.85 -5.45 -3.11
N ARG A 87 11.56 -6.67 -3.54
CA ARG A 87 11.98 -7.91 -2.89
C ARG A 87 13.49 -7.95 -2.73
N GLY A 88 13.96 -8.34 -1.55
CA GLY A 88 15.37 -8.54 -1.25
C GLY A 88 16.16 -7.29 -0.88
N LEU A 89 15.57 -6.09 -1.02
CA LEU A 89 16.23 -4.85 -0.68
C LEU A 89 16.35 -4.68 0.83
N ARG A 90 17.57 -4.45 1.32
CA ARG A 90 17.85 -4.23 2.75
C ARG A 90 17.53 -2.80 3.15
N PHE A 91 16.91 -2.64 4.31
CA PHE A 91 16.59 -1.31 4.84
C PHE A 91 16.41 -1.33 6.36
N ARG A 92 16.42 -0.14 6.94
CA ARG A 92 15.89 0.14 8.28
C ARG A 92 14.89 1.28 8.21
N VAL A 93 14.02 1.38 9.21
CA VAL A 93 12.99 2.42 9.27
C VAL A 93 13.31 3.39 10.40
N ALA A 94 13.43 4.68 10.06
CA ALA A 94 13.50 5.76 11.02
C ALA A 94 12.17 6.52 11.07
N LEU A 95 11.77 6.92 12.27
CA LEU A 95 10.53 7.62 12.56
C LEU A 95 10.85 9.06 13.05
N PRO A 96 11.04 10.02 12.13
CA PRO A 96 11.52 11.36 12.51
C PRO A 96 10.49 12.18 13.30
N ASP A 97 9.20 11.91 13.09
CA ASP A 97 8.11 12.65 13.73
C ASP A 97 7.47 11.88 14.92
N GLY A 98 8.14 10.83 15.39
CA GLY A 98 7.59 9.93 16.40
C GLY A 98 6.75 8.81 15.78
N PRO A 99 5.69 8.34 16.43
CA PRO A 99 4.97 7.15 16.00
C PRO A 99 4.44 7.21 14.58
N SER A 100 4.54 6.08 13.88
CA SER A 100 3.98 5.89 12.54
C SER A 100 3.11 4.64 12.48
N ARG A 101 2.03 4.74 11.74
CA ARG A 101 1.10 3.66 11.46
C ARG A 101 0.65 3.74 10.02
N GLY A 102 0.41 2.57 9.40
CA GLY A 102 -0.08 2.52 8.02
C GLY A 102 -0.42 1.11 7.57
N TYR A 103 -0.73 1.02 6.28
CA TYR A 103 -1.06 -0.22 5.61
C TYR A 103 0.12 -0.70 4.79
N MET A 104 0.21 -2.00 4.62
CA MET A 104 1.22 -2.62 3.77
C MET A 104 0.61 -3.79 3.01
N CYS A 105 0.86 -3.86 1.72
CA CYS A 105 0.60 -5.02 0.88
C CYS A 105 1.93 -5.69 0.54
N GLU A 106 2.05 -6.95 0.87
CA GLU A 106 3.15 -7.80 0.44
C GLU A 106 2.71 -8.57 -0.80
N ASN A 107 3.32 -8.28 -1.93
CA ASN A 107 3.02 -8.89 -3.21
C ASN A 107 3.99 -10.04 -3.49
N TYR A 108 3.49 -11.27 -3.52
CA TYR A 108 4.31 -12.46 -3.76
C TYR A 108 4.57 -12.72 -5.25
N GLY A 109 3.75 -12.13 -6.12
CA GLY A 109 3.80 -12.33 -7.56
C GLY A 109 4.80 -11.45 -8.30
N ALA A 110 4.48 -11.15 -9.53
CA ALA A 110 5.24 -10.21 -10.36
C ALA A 110 5.20 -8.79 -9.77
N MET A 111 6.25 -8.01 -10.04
CA MET A 111 6.42 -6.67 -9.47
C MET A 111 5.33 -5.71 -9.90
N PHE A 112 5.06 -4.73 -9.03
CA PHE A 112 4.19 -3.61 -9.35
C PHE A 112 4.71 -2.82 -10.55
N ARG A 113 3.77 -2.46 -11.41
CA ARG A 113 3.98 -1.62 -12.59
C ARG A 113 2.80 -0.68 -12.82
N LEU A 114 2.94 0.25 -13.72
CA LEU A 114 1.80 1.04 -14.17
C LEU A 114 0.79 0.15 -14.91
N PRO A 115 -0.52 0.41 -14.76
CA PRO A 115 -1.54 -0.30 -15.51
C PRO A 115 -1.36 -0.11 -17.03
N GLU A 116 -1.75 -1.09 -17.81
CA GLU A 116 -1.89 -0.93 -19.25
C GLU A 116 -2.98 0.08 -19.55
N LEU A 117 -2.78 0.91 -20.57
CA LEU A 117 -3.71 1.99 -20.92
C LEU A 117 -5.10 1.48 -21.31
N GLY A 118 -5.22 0.22 -21.73
CA GLY A 118 -6.44 -0.37 -22.26
C GLY A 118 -6.77 0.15 -23.67
N PRO A 119 -7.86 -0.33 -24.27
CA PRO A 119 -8.19 0.00 -25.66
C PRO A 119 -8.56 1.47 -25.89
N LEU A 120 -9.03 2.16 -24.86
CA LEU A 120 -9.48 3.55 -24.93
C LEU A 120 -8.46 4.52 -24.29
N GLY A 121 -7.36 4.03 -23.74
CA GLY A 121 -6.37 4.86 -23.06
C GLY A 121 -6.85 5.46 -21.74
N SER A 122 -7.92 4.91 -21.14
CA SER A 122 -8.52 5.45 -19.91
C SER A 122 -7.87 4.98 -18.61
N ASN A 123 -7.03 3.96 -18.68
CA ASN A 123 -6.27 3.44 -17.54
C ASN A 123 -4.88 4.10 -17.46
N GLY A 124 -4.14 3.81 -16.38
CA GLY A 124 -2.76 4.25 -16.26
C GLY A 124 -2.59 5.76 -16.10
N LEU A 125 -3.45 6.37 -15.31
CA LEU A 125 -3.48 7.84 -15.10
C LEU A 125 -2.35 8.33 -14.20
N ALA A 126 -1.67 7.47 -13.46
CA ALA A 126 -0.46 7.83 -12.74
C ALA A 126 0.68 8.06 -13.75
N ASN A 127 1.27 9.26 -13.70
CA ASN A 127 2.33 9.61 -14.64
C ASN A 127 3.68 9.07 -14.15
N PRO A 128 4.46 8.35 -15.01
CA PRO A 128 5.77 7.81 -14.63
C PRO A 128 6.73 8.85 -14.03
N ARG A 129 6.72 10.08 -14.52
CA ARG A 129 7.60 11.17 -14.05
C ARG A 129 7.32 11.64 -12.62
N ASP A 130 6.15 11.30 -12.05
CA ASP A 130 5.75 11.70 -10.71
C ASP A 130 6.20 10.67 -9.64
N PHE A 131 6.75 9.54 -10.09
CA PHE A 131 7.39 8.56 -9.21
C PHE A 131 8.82 8.97 -8.91
N LEU A 132 9.16 9.00 -7.64
CA LEU A 132 10.45 9.46 -7.14
C LEU A 132 11.26 8.29 -6.58
N SER A 133 12.46 8.11 -7.11
CA SER A 133 13.47 7.20 -6.58
C SER A 133 14.43 7.94 -5.66
N PRO A 134 15.06 7.27 -4.67
CA PRO A 134 16.04 7.90 -3.81
C PRO A 134 17.33 8.23 -4.56
N VAL A 135 18.08 9.21 -4.06
CA VAL A 135 19.46 9.43 -4.46
C VAL A 135 20.33 8.35 -3.83
N ALA A 136 21.29 7.83 -4.59
CA ALA A 136 22.21 6.79 -4.12
C ALA A 136 22.90 7.19 -2.80
N PHE A 137 22.91 6.30 -1.84
CA PHE A 137 23.46 6.47 -0.52
C PHE A 137 24.00 5.12 -0.02
N TYR A 138 25.08 5.13 0.74
CA TYR A 138 25.57 3.96 1.47
C TYR A 138 25.97 4.36 2.88
N GLU A 139 25.96 3.39 3.77
CA GLU A 139 26.36 3.57 5.17
C GLU A 139 27.55 2.66 5.48
N ASP A 140 28.73 3.27 5.63
CA ASP A 140 29.95 2.57 6.03
C ASP A 140 30.15 2.79 7.54
N ALA A 141 29.67 1.83 8.32
CA ALA A 141 29.70 1.92 9.78
C ALA A 141 30.07 0.56 10.38
N ASP A 142 31.20 0.54 11.11
CA ASP A 142 31.65 -0.58 11.91
C ASP A 142 30.85 -0.58 13.23
N GLN A 143 29.67 -1.20 13.19
CA GLN A 143 28.82 -1.35 14.34
C GLN A 143 28.14 -2.71 14.34
N ARG A 144 27.94 -3.26 15.52
CA ARG A 144 27.13 -4.47 15.67
C ARG A 144 25.73 -4.23 15.15
N SER A 145 25.29 -5.06 14.23
CA SER A 145 24.00 -4.94 13.54
C SER A 145 23.29 -6.31 13.48
N PHE A 146 21.96 -6.26 13.40
CA PHE A 146 21.12 -7.46 13.22
C PHE A 146 20.37 -7.35 11.91
N LEU A 147 20.67 -8.24 10.98
CA LEU A 147 19.96 -8.34 9.72
C LEU A 147 18.84 -9.38 9.83
N ILE A 148 17.60 -8.92 9.71
CA ILE A 148 16.40 -9.74 9.77
C ILE A 148 15.92 -10.03 8.35
N ALA A 149 15.80 -11.29 8.00
CA ALA A 149 15.25 -11.77 6.74
C ALA A 149 13.85 -12.33 6.96
N LYS A 150 12.89 -11.93 6.15
CA LYS A 150 11.63 -12.67 6.02
C LYS A 150 11.78 -13.66 4.85
N PHE A 151 11.66 -14.95 5.14
CA PHE A 151 11.75 -16.02 4.15
C PHE A 151 10.73 -17.12 4.44
N GLN A 152 9.90 -17.44 3.47
CA GLN A 152 8.79 -18.38 3.57
C GLN A 152 7.90 -18.14 4.81
N GLY A 153 7.51 -16.89 5.02
CA GLY A 153 6.66 -16.46 6.12
C GLY A 153 7.35 -16.42 7.50
N ASN A 154 8.60 -16.86 7.60
CA ASN A 154 9.36 -16.89 8.86
C ASN A 154 10.38 -15.74 8.91
N LEU A 155 10.70 -15.30 10.12
CA LEU A 155 11.77 -14.34 10.37
C LEU A 155 13.04 -15.07 10.81
N TRP A 156 14.12 -14.71 10.15
CA TRP A 156 15.48 -15.20 10.44
C TRP A 156 16.35 -14.01 10.78
N ALA A 157 17.29 -14.16 11.69
CA ALA A 157 18.20 -13.08 12.06
C ALA A 157 19.65 -13.54 11.97
N ALA A 158 20.51 -12.67 11.45
CA ALA A 158 21.95 -12.81 11.47
C ALA A 158 22.57 -11.60 12.16
N GLU A 159 23.60 -11.85 12.96
CA GLU A 159 24.45 -10.82 13.54
C GLU A 159 25.57 -10.46 12.57
N MET A 160 25.85 -9.17 12.45
CA MET A 160 26.90 -8.59 11.61
C MET A 160 27.73 -7.61 12.46
N ASP A 161 28.97 -7.42 12.10
CA ASP A 161 29.91 -6.46 12.73
C ASP A 161 29.94 -5.09 12.02
N HIS A 162 29.15 -4.93 10.98
CA HIS A 162 29.05 -3.72 10.17
C HIS A 162 27.61 -3.45 9.73
N SER A 163 27.36 -2.24 9.20
CA SER A 163 26.08 -1.93 8.57
C SER A 163 25.87 -2.74 7.28
N PRO A 164 24.72 -3.41 7.10
CA PRO A 164 24.42 -4.11 5.84
C PRO A 164 24.09 -3.14 4.68
N LEU A 165 24.11 -1.83 4.91
CA LEU A 165 23.93 -0.81 3.88
C LEU A 165 25.28 -0.28 3.32
N ASN A 166 26.38 -0.95 3.61
CA ASN A 166 27.73 -0.62 3.15
C ASN A 166 28.00 -1.07 1.70
N VAL A 167 27.04 -0.89 0.82
CA VAL A 167 27.10 -1.27 -0.58
C VAL A 167 27.17 -0.06 -1.49
N VAL A 168 27.82 -0.23 -2.65
CA VAL A 168 27.80 0.82 -3.68
C VAL A 168 26.43 0.83 -4.33
N ALA A 169 25.64 1.85 -3.99
CA ALA A 169 24.30 1.98 -4.50
C ALA A 169 24.33 2.34 -5.99
N TRP A 170 23.47 1.72 -6.76
CA TRP A 170 23.19 2.09 -8.15
C TRP A 170 21.68 1.96 -8.40
N HIS A 171 21.18 2.64 -9.40
CA HIS A 171 19.77 2.59 -9.77
C HIS A 171 19.54 1.76 -11.02
N GLY A 172 18.41 1.06 -11.01
CA GLY A 172 17.90 0.31 -12.13
C GLY A 172 16.39 0.13 -11.95
N ASN A 173 15.80 -0.83 -12.62
CA ASN A 173 14.37 -1.12 -12.52
C ASN A 173 13.94 -1.67 -11.14
N LEU A 174 14.90 -2.06 -10.30
CA LEU A 174 14.66 -2.62 -8.96
C LEU A 174 14.91 -1.60 -7.84
N THR A 175 14.96 -0.32 -8.14
CA THR A 175 15.08 0.72 -7.12
C THR A 175 13.76 0.88 -6.35
N PRO A 176 13.79 1.22 -5.06
CA PRO A 176 12.59 1.61 -4.34
C PRO A 176 12.09 2.94 -4.91
N TYR A 177 10.78 3.15 -4.83
CA TYR A 177 10.17 4.38 -5.31
C TYR A 177 8.97 4.78 -4.47
N LYS A 178 8.57 6.04 -4.56
CA LYS A 178 7.34 6.56 -3.96
C LYS A 178 6.53 7.38 -4.95
N TYR A 179 5.26 7.56 -4.64
CA TYR A 179 4.32 8.38 -5.40
C TYR A 179 3.41 9.15 -4.46
N ASP A 180 3.21 10.43 -4.76
CA ASP A 180 2.27 11.30 -4.04
C ASP A 180 0.86 11.06 -4.58
N LEU A 181 -0.02 10.50 -3.77
CA LEU A 181 -1.39 10.16 -4.14
C LEU A 181 -2.24 11.39 -4.49
N ALA A 182 -1.87 12.59 -4.04
CA ALA A 182 -2.55 13.83 -4.40
C ALA A 182 -2.34 14.22 -5.88
N ARG A 183 -1.35 13.62 -6.54
CA ARG A 183 -1.09 13.81 -7.98
C ARG A 183 -1.96 12.95 -8.87
N PHE A 184 -2.63 11.95 -8.30
CA PHE A 184 -3.50 11.05 -9.05
C PHE A 184 -4.82 11.74 -9.37
N MET A 185 -5.08 11.90 -10.66
CA MET A 185 -6.29 12.53 -11.17
C MET A 185 -7.06 11.54 -12.05
N VAL A 186 -8.26 11.20 -11.65
CA VAL A 186 -9.15 10.37 -12.46
C VAL A 186 -9.99 11.26 -13.36
N ILE A 187 -9.80 11.10 -14.66
CA ILE A 187 -10.48 11.87 -15.70
C ILE A 187 -11.77 11.15 -16.13
N GLY A 188 -12.80 11.91 -16.46
CA GLY A 188 -14.02 11.37 -17.07
C GLY A 188 -15.02 10.74 -16.10
N THR A 189 -14.76 10.83 -14.79
CA THR A 189 -15.70 10.27 -13.77
C THR A 189 -17.00 11.01 -13.60
N VAL A 190 -17.17 12.13 -14.29
CA VAL A 190 -18.31 13.03 -14.20
C VAL A 190 -19.11 13.09 -15.51
N SER A 191 -18.89 12.15 -16.42
CA SER A 191 -19.63 12.02 -17.66
C SER A 191 -20.98 11.35 -17.45
N PHE A 192 -21.62 10.90 -18.53
CA PHE A 192 -22.92 10.25 -18.49
C PHE A 192 -22.87 8.83 -17.93
N ASP A 193 -21.71 8.20 -18.04
CA ASP A 193 -21.54 6.80 -17.73
C ASP A 193 -20.91 6.61 -16.33
N HIS A 194 -21.20 5.47 -15.74
CA HIS A 194 -20.55 4.99 -14.55
C HIS A 194 -19.06 4.75 -14.84
N PRO A 195 -18.13 5.31 -14.05
CA PRO A 195 -16.71 5.07 -14.25
C PRO A 195 -16.37 3.59 -13.97
N ASP A 196 -15.61 2.98 -14.87
CA ASP A 196 -15.04 1.66 -14.62
C ASP A 196 -14.05 1.76 -13.45
N PRO A 197 -14.14 0.90 -12.41
CA PRO A 197 -13.22 0.92 -11.28
C PRO A 197 -11.73 0.79 -11.65
N SER A 198 -11.40 0.28 -12.82
CA SER A 198 -10.01 0.17 -13.30
C SER A 198 -9.31 1.52 -13.47
N ILE A 199 -10.04 2.60 -13.73
CA ILE A 199 -9.48 3.95 -13.86
C ILE A 199 -8.87 4.47 -12.55
N TYR A 200 -9.25 3.90 -11.40
CA TYR A 200 -8.73 4.24 -10.09
C TYR A 200 -7.41 3.53 -9.75
N THR A 201 -6.92 2.66 -10.62
CA THR A 201 -5.71 1.87 -10.41
C THR A 201 -4.47 2.72 -10.58
N VAL A 202 -3.68 2.86 -9.53
CA VAL A 202 -2.39 3.57 -9.54
C VAL A 202 -1.28 2.63 -9.98
N LEU A 203 -1.25 1.44 -9.40
CA LEU A 203 -0.27 0.39 -9.69
C LEU A 203 -0.98 -0.96 -9.82
N THR A 204 -0.46 -1.81 -10.67
CA THR A 204 -0.93 -3.20 -10.85
C THR A 204 0.23 -4.17 -10.79
N ALA A 205 0.01 -5.33 -10.22
CA ALA A 205 0.92 -6.46 -10.34
C ALA A 205 0.22 -7.56 -11.16
N PRO A 206 0.77 -7.97 -12.30
CA PRO A 206 0.13 -8.99 -13.14
C PRO A 206 0.18 -10.38 -12.48
N SER A 207 -0.76 -11.22 -12.84
CA SER A 207 -0.70 -12.66 -12.55
C SER A 207 -0.22 -13.46 -13.76
N ASP A 208 -0.10 -14.77 -13.62
CA ASP A 208 0.25 -15.68 -14.71
C ASP A 208 -0.86 -15.80 -15.77
N LEU A 209 -2.07 -15.32 -15.44
CA LEU A 209 -3.19 -15.33 -16.38
C LEU A 209 -3.26 -13.97 -17.11
N PRO A 210 -3.18 -13.96 -18.45
CA PRO A 210 -3.31 -12.73 -19.21
C PRO A 210 -4.59 -11.96 -18.89
N GLY A 211 -4.50 -10.65 -18.68
CA GLY A 211 -5.62 -9.78 -18.34
C GLY A 211 -6.15 -9.93 -16.91
N VAL A 212 -5.44 -10.68 -16.06
CA VAL A 212 -5.79 -10.86 -14.65
C VAL A 212 -4.65 -10.34 -13.77
N ALA A 213 -4.95 -9.38 -12.89
CA ALA A 213 -3.97 -8.91 -11.90
C ALA A 213 -3.83 -9.90 -10.74
N ASN A 214 -2.62 -10.01 -10.18
CA ASN A 214 -2.39 -10.59 -8.87
C ASN A 214 -2.90 -9.64 -7.78
N VAL A 215 -2.62 -8.35 -7.94
CA VAL A 215 -3.14 -7.28 -7.09
C VAL A 215 -3.19 -5.95 -7.84
N ASP A 216 -4.24 -5.19 -7.61
CA ASP A 216 -4.38 -3.80 -8.03
C ASP A 216 -4.35 -2.89 -6.80
N PHE A 217 -3.49 -1.88 -6.82
CA PHE A 217 -3.49 -0.79 -5.87
C PHE A 217 -4.33 0.35 -6.40
N VAL A 218 -5.47 0.57 -5.76
CA VAL A 218 -6.50 1.51 -6.19
C VAL A 218 -6.67 2.60 -5.14
N ILE A 219 -6.86 3.84 -5.56
CA ILE A 219 -7.27 4.94 -4.68
C ILE A 219 -8.57 5.55 -5.16
N VAL A 220 -9.40 5.96 -4.20
CA VAL A 220 -10.65 6.66 -4.46
C VAL A 220 -10.55 8.05 -3.81
N PRO A 221 -10.19 9.10 -4.58
CA PRO A 221 -10.10 10.47 -4.07
C PRO A 221 -11.50 11.03 -3.78
N ALA A 222 -11.61 11.88 -2.75
CA ALA A 222 -12.87 12.42 -2.29
C ALA A 222 -13.58 13.37 -3.27
N GLU A 223 -12.83 14.05 -4.10
CA GLU A 223 -13.40 15.14 -4.93
C GLU A 223 -14.18 14.65 -6.15
N MET A 224 -14.07 13.37 -6.45
CA MET A 224 -14.61 12.78 -7.67
C MET A 224 -16.13 12.59 -7.67
N ALA A 225 -16.74 12.53 -6.49
CA ALA A 225 -18.17 12.30 -6.33
C ALA A 225 -19.01 13.59 -6.38
N ARG A 226 -18.40 14.78 -6.49
CA ARG A 226 -19.09 16.06 -6.24
C ARG A 226 -19.17 17.04 -7.40
N TRP A 227 -18.92 16.59 -8.63
CA TRP A 227 -18.99 17.54 -9.73
C TRP A 227 -20.45 17.95 -10.02
N ARG A 228 -20.70 19.28 -10.07
CA ARG A 228 -21.98 19.94 -10.40
C ARG A 228 -23.15 19.69 -9.44
N GLY A 229 -22.92 19.46 -8.15
CA GLY A 229 -24.01 19.40 -7.16
C GLY A 229 -24.92 18.18 -7.27
N HIS A 230 -24.54 17.18 -8.05
CA HIS A 230 -25.21 15.89 -8.08
C HIS A 230 -24.60 14.97 -7.05
N VAL A 231 -25.44 14.39 -6.21
CA VAL A 231 -25.09 13.24 -5.39
C VAL A 231 -24.99 12.04 -6.36
N PRO A 232 -23.81 11.40 -6.51
CA PRO A 232 -23.74 10.23 -7.37
C PRO A 232 -24.68 9.17 -6.81
N THR A 233 -25.53 8.64 -7.66
CA THR A 233 -26.32 7.46 -7.30
C THR A 233 -25.35 6.33 -7.03
N PRO A 234 -25.45 5.63 -5.88
CA PRO A 234 -24.59 4.46 -5.65
C PRO A 234 -24.88 3.42 -6.71
N TRP A 235 -23.84 3.05 -7.46
CA TRP A 235 -23.91 2.05 -8.50
C TRP A 235 -23.61 0.68 -7.92
N PHE A 236 -24.42 -0.28 -8.32
CA PHE A 236 -24.14 -1.68 -7.99
C PHE A 236 -23.07 -2.21 -8.94
N HIS A 237 -22.06 -2.83 -8.40
CA HIS A 237 -21.11 -3.60 -9.19
C HIS A 237 -20.84 -4.96 -8.54
N GLY A 238 -20.69 -5.98 -9.37
CA GLY A 238 -20.21 -7.28 -8.93
C GLY A 238 -18.69 -7.34 -9.09
N ASN A 239 -18.02 -7.87 -8.09
CA ASN A 239 -16.59 -8.06 -8.14
C ASN A 239 -16.25 -9.53 -7.84
N THR A 240 -15.41 -10.13 -8.68
CA THR A 240 -14.87 -11.48 -8.47
C THR A 240 -13.57 -11.47 -7.68
N MET A 241 -13.10 -10.28 -7.29
CA MET A 241 -11.87 -10.08 -6.52
C MET A 241 -12.19 -9.86 -5.05
N ALA A 242 -11.32 -10.33 -4.17
CA ALA A 242 -11.32 -9.89 -2.79
C ALA A 242 -10.83 -8.44 -2.71
N GLU A 243 -11.40 -7.66 -1.81
CA GLU A 243 -11.03 -6.26 -1.60
C GLU A 243 -10.60 -6.04 -0.16
N PHE A 244 -9.51 -5.32 0.01
CA PHE A 244 -9.14 -4.72 1.28
C PHE A 244 -9.21 -3.20 1.14
N MET A 245 -10.00 -2.56 1.98
CA MET A 245 -10.17 -1.12 1.99
C MET A 245 -9.61 -0.53 3.29
N GLY A 246 -8.76 0.49 3.16
CA GLY A 246 -8.26 1.29 4.27
C GLY A 246 -8.63 2.77 4.10
N ILE A 247 -8.92 3.47 5.17
CA ILE A 247 -9.19 4.91 5.14
C ILE A 247 -7.91 5.65 5.53
N LEU A 248 -7.40 6.45 4.60
CA LEU A 248 -6.24 7.31 4.86
C LEU A 248 -6.67 8.60 5.57
N GLN A 249 -7.72 9.25 5.09
CA GLN A 249 -8.26 10.49 5.64
C GLN A 249 -9.78 10.55 5.45
N GLY A 250 -10.47 11.27 6.33
CA GLY A 250 -11.89 11.57 6.19
C GLY A 250 -12.82 10.50 6.75
N VAL A 251 -14.02 10.42 6.20
CA VAL A 251 -15.10 9.50 6.61
C VAL A 251 -15.58 8.75 5.38
N TYR A 252 -15.87 7.48 5.51
CA TYR A 252 -16.46 6.69 4.44
C TYR A 252 -17.98 6.87 4.44
N ASP A 253 -18.54 7.43 3.36
CA ASP A 253 -19.96 7.81 3.28
C ASP A 253 -20.92 6.62 3.48
N ALA A 254 -20.52 5.43 3.04
CA ALA A 254 -21.33 4.23 3.18
C ALA A 254 -21.40 3.71 4.62
N LYS A 255 -20.53 4.16 5.52
CA LYS A 255 -20.48 3.75 6.91
C LYS A 255 -19.87 4.83 7.80
N ALA A 256 -20.73 5.73 8.27
CA ALA A 256 -20.31 6.87 9.09
C ALA A 256 -19.79 6.48 10.48
N GLU A 257 -20.14 5.30 10.99
CA GLU A 257 -19.75 4.85 12.31
C GLU A 257 -18.86 3.60 12.24
N GLY A 258 -17.80 3.58 13.05
CA GLY A 258 -16.93 2.41 13.24
C GLY A 258 -15.93 2.13 12.11
N PHE A 259 -15.75 3.05 11.13
CA PHE A 259 -14.74 2.97 10.10
C PHE A 259 -14.02 4.31 9.98
N LEU A 260 -13.03 4.51 10.84
CA LEU A 260 -12.27 5.75 10.99
C LEU A 260 -10.94 5.69 10.21
N PRO A 261 -10.29 6.83 9.94
CA PRO A 261 -8.94 6.86 9.37
C PRO A 261 -7.96 5.97 10.14
N GLY A 262 -7.25 5.11 9.43
CA GLY A 262 -6.42 4.04 9.98
C GLY A 262 -7.18 2.73 10.25
N GLY A 263 -8.49 2.72 10.10
CA GLY A 263 -9.32 1.51 10.12
C GLY A 263 -9.31 0.80 8.78
N ALA A 264 -9.77 -0.44 8.77
CA ALA A 264 -9.79 -1.29 7.59
C ALA A 264 -11.07 -2.12 7.47
N SER A 265 -11.40 -2.47 6.24
CA SER A 265 -12.50 -3.39 5.92
C SER A 265 -12.05 -4.39 4.85
N PRO A 266 -11.90 -5.67 5.19
CA PRO A 266 -11.76 -6.70 4.18
C PRO A 266 -13.15 -7.08 3.66
N ASN A 267 -13.28 -7.15 2.37
CA ASN A 267 -14.42 -7.73 1.68
C ASN A 267 -13.96 -9.02 1.00
N ILE A 268 -14.10 -10.14 1.71
CA ILE A 268 -13.54 -11.45 1.31
C ILE A 268 -14.52 -12.24 0.43
N SER A 269 -15.69 -11.70 0.14
CA SER A 269 -16.71 -12.46 -0.59
C SER A 269 -16.66 -12.20 -2.10
N PRO A 270 -16.38 -13.19 -2.94
CA PRO A 270 -16.33 -13.04 -4.39
C PRO A 270 -17.70 -12.79 -5.05
N ILE A 271 -18.78 -12.90 -4.29
CA ILE A 271 -20.15 -12.71 -4.79
C ILE A 271 -20.97 -11.98 -3.72
N ARG A 272 -20.80 -10.68 -3.60
CA ARG A 272 -21.85 -9.85 -2.98
C ARG A 272 -21.99 -8.57 -3.78
N PHE A 273 -23.18 -8.35 -4.27
CA PHE A 273 -23.66 -7.03 -4.61
C PHE A 273 -23.49 -6.17 -3.35
N SER A 274 -22.61 -5.20 -3.38
CA SER A 274 -22.51 -4.23 -2.30
C SER A 274 -23.80 -3.42 -2.34
N ASP A 275 -24.71 -3.70 -1.40
CA ASP A 275 -25.92 -2.91 -1.23
C ASP A 275 -25.55 -1.55 -0.63
N HIS A 276 -25.29 -0.57 -1.50
CA HIS A 276 -25.08 0.82 -1.13
C HIS A 276 -26.39 1.59 -1.00
N SER A 277 -27.54 0.89 -1.01
CA SER A 277 -28.86 1.50 -1.09
C SER A 277 -29.29 2.28 0.15
N ARG A 278 -28.45 2.46 1.17
CA ARG A 278 -28.78 3.17 2.42
C ARG A 278 -27.87 4.32 2.80
N CYS A 279 -27.15 4.91 1.88
CA CYS A 279 -26.35 6.09 2.19
C CYS A 279 -26.94 7.33 1.58
N VAL A 280 -27.76 8.04 2.35
CA VAL A 280 -28.17 9.41 2.05
C VAL A 280 -26.99 10.32 2.34
N ALA A 281 -26.57 11.07 1.33
CA ALA A 281 -25.44 11.98 1.39
C ALA A 281 -25.60 13.06 2.46
N SER A 282 -24.66 13.13 3.37
CA SER A 282 -24.39 14.35 4.11
C SER A 282 -23.06 14.93 3.60
N ALA A 283 -23.06 16.24 3.37
CA ALA A 283 -21.92 16.96 2.83
C ALA A 283 -20.81 17.08 3.87
N ALA A 284 -19.71 16.37 3.69
CA ALA A 284 -18.53 16.49 4.52
C ALA A 284 -17.21 16.48 3.71
N PRO A 285 -16.11 17.06 4.21
CA PRO A 285 -14.92 17.39 3.44
C PRO A 285 -14.01 16.21 3.15
N ARG A 286 -13.28 16.31 2.05
CA ARG A 286 -12.12 15.56 1.51
C ARG A 286 -11.80 14.19 2.12
N HIS A 287 -11.94 13.13 1.32
CA HIS A 287 -11.67 11.74 1.71
C HIS A 287 -10.74 11.06 0.70
N THR A 288 -9.77 10.30 1.18
CA THR A 288 -8.94 9.43 0.34
C THR A 288 -8.99 8.01 0.93
N ASN A 289 -9.46 7.06 0.15
CA ASN A 289 -9.56 5.65 0.53
C ASN A 289 -8.52 4.83 -0.23
N LEU A 290 -7.93 3.88 0.47
CA LEU A 290 -7.03 2.87 -0.08
C LEU A 290 -7.84 1.62 -0.37
N LEU A 291 -7.76 1.12 -1.59
CA LEU A 291 -8.38 -0.13 -1.99
C LEU A 291 -7.32 -1.07 -2.59
N LEU A 292 -7.20 -2.26 -2.03
CA LEU A 292 -6.39 -3.34 -2.58
C LEU A 292 -7.34 -4.45 -3.04
N LYS A 293 -7.24 -4.84 -4.31
CA LYS A 293 -8.08 -5.87 -4.93
C LYS A 293 -7.26 -7.06 -5.36
N ASP A 294 -7.73 -8.25 -5.06
CA ASP A 294 -7.12 -9.52 -5.46
C ASP A 294 -8.14 -10.50 -6.04
N LYS A 295 -7.74 -11.22 -7.08
CA LYS A 295 -8.63 -12.07 -7.92
C LYS A 295 -8.78 -13.53 -7.50
N ARG A 296 -8.11 -14.02 -6.48
CA ARG A 296 -8.09 -15.46 -6.20
C ARG A 296 -8.86 -15.85 -4.94
N THR A 297 -10.19 -15.82 -5.04
CA THR A 297 -11.03 -16.63 -4.16
C THR A 297 -12.04 -17.38 -5.03
N ILE A 298 -11.75 -18.63 -5.33
CA ILE A 298 -12.73 -19.63 -5.80
C ILE A 298 -13.07 -20.49 -4.60
#